data_98a115ae5a7e1d327e4834ae92e52c2f
#
_entry.id   98a115ae5a7e1d327e4834ae92e52c2f
#
_cell.length_a   1.000
_cell.length_b   1.000
_cell.length_c   1.000
_cell.angle_alpha   90.00
_cell.angle_beta   90.00
_cell.angle_gamma   90.00
#
_symmetry.space_group_name_H-M   'P 1'
#
loop_
_entity.id
_entity.type
_entity.pdbx_description
1 polymer ?
#
loop_
_entity_poly.entity_id
_entity_poly.type
_entity_poly.pdbx_seq_one_letter_code
_entity_poly.pdbx_strand_id
1 'polypeptide(L)'
;MRSGILASFSSEEYSERIEKVKAKMSSAGIEVLVCSDPANMNYVTGYDGTSYYVHQLVLIILNYPSAIWIGRKMDAEGARITTFLSDENILYYSEDYIDNPNHHPMEFVSSILVEKGLSGRSIGVEKDCWQFTAKAAEILYQKLPNAKFVNAF
;
A
#
# COMPACT_ATOMS: atom_id res chain seq x y z
N MET A 1 -5.63 -6.96 21.28
CA MET A 1 -6.55 -7.19 20.14
C MET A 1 -7.60 -6.10 20.20
N ARG A 2 -7.78 -5.30 19.13
CA ARG A 2 -8.85 -4.29 19.10
C ARG A 2 -10.19 -5.01 19.12
N SER A 3 -11.11 -4.57 19.98
CA SER A 3 -12.50 -5.05 19.96
C SER A 3 -13.26 -4.33 18.83
N GLY A 4 -14.08 -5.05 18.08
CA GLY A 4 -14.96 -4.46 17.07
C GLY A 4 -14.37 -4.37 15.65
N ILE A 5 -13.37 -5.20 15.31
CA ILE A 5 -12.90 -5.34 13.93
C ILE A 5 -13.99 -5.97 13.07
N LEU A 6 -14.31 -5.33 11.95
CA LEU A 6 -15.36 -5.73 11.00
C LEU A 6 -14.80 -6.48 9.79
N ALA A 7 -13.66 -7.15 9.93
CA ALA A 7 -13.05 -7.93 8.86
C ALA A 7 -13.91 -9.15 8.50
N SER A 8 -14.00 -9.48 7.22
CA SER A 8 -14.83 -10.59 6.71
C SER A 8 -14.26 -11.98 7.02
N PHE A 9 -12.95 -12.07 7.29
CA PHE A 9 -12.25 -13.32 7.57
C PHE A 9 -11.39 -13.16 8.82
N SER A 10 -10.80 -14.26 9.30
CA SER A 10 -9.92 -14.24 10.46
C SER A 10 -8.55 -13.61 10.16
N SER A 11 -7.83 -13.22 11.20
CA SER A 11 -6.45 -12.70 11.07
C SER A 11 -5.50 -13.73 10.45
N GLU A 12 -5.72 -15.01 10.76
CA GLU A 12 -4.95 -16.13 10.22
C GLU A 12 -5.13 -16.26 8.71
N GLU A 13 -6.38 -16.14 8.23
CA GLU A 13 -6.68 -16.18 6.79
C GLU A 13 -5.95 -15.04 6.05
N TYR A 14 -5.97 -13.81 6.57
CA TYR A 14 -5.25 -12.69 5.94
C TYR A 14 -3.73 -12.88 5.99
N SER A 15 -3.20 -13.43 7.08
CA SER A 15 -1.78 -13.78 7.16
C SER A 15 -1.37 -14.80 6.10
N GLU A 16 -2.17 -15.84 5.90
CA GLU A 16 -1.93 -16.84 4.85
C GLU A 16 -1.98 -16.23 3.43
N ARG A 17 -2.91 -15.29 3.18
CA ARG A 17 -3.01 -14.59 1.90
C ARG A 17 -1.77 -13.74 1.62
N ILE A 18 -1.30 -13.00 2.62
CA ILE A 18 -0.06 -12.21 2.52
C ILE A 18 1.13 -13.12 2.21
N GLU A 19 1.26 -14.26 2.88
CA GLU A 19 2.36 -15.20 2.62
C GLU A 19 2.28 -15.81 1.20
N LYS A 20 1.08 -16.10 0.68
CA LYS A 20 0.88 -16.52 -0.71
C LYS A 20 1.31 -15.43 -1.71
N VAL A 21 0.98 -14.17 -1.42
CA VAL A 21 1.41 -13.02 -2.23
C VAL A 21 2.92 -12.87 -2.19
N LYS A 22 3.55 -12.93 -1.01
CA LYS A 22 5.01 -12.86 -0.87
C LYS A 22 5.73 -13.98 -1.61
N ALA A 23 5.19 -15.20 -1.59
CA ALA A 23 5.76 -16.31 -2.36
C ALA A 23 5.78 -15.99 -3.87
N LYS A 24 4.69 -15.42 -4.40
CA LYS A 24 4.63 -14.96 -5.80
C LYS A 24 5.57 -13.79 -6.08
N MET A 25 5.64 -12.82 -5.17
CA MET A 25 6.58 -11.70 -5.27
C MET A 25 8.02 -12.22 -5.36
N SER A 26 8.40 -13.13 -4.47
CA SER A 26 9.74 -13.74 -4.47
C SER A 26 10.05 -14.42 -5.80
N SER A 27 9.11 -15.22 -6.32
CA SER A 27 9.28 -15.90 -7.61
C SER A 27 9.38 -14.92 -8.80
N ALA A 28 8.76 -13.76 -8.70
CA ALA A 28 8.81 -12.70 -9.71
C ALA A 28 9.97 -11.69 -9.51
N GLY A 29 10.77 -11.86 -8.46
CA GLY A 29 11.86 -10.94 -8.12
C GLY A 29 11.37 -9.57 -7.67
N ILE A 30 10.18 -9.49 -7.07
CA ILE A 30 9.57 -8.26 -6.53
C ILE A 30 9.83 -8.22 -5.02
N GLU A 31 10.43 -7.16 -4.54
CA GLU A 31 10.74 -6.98 -3.12
C GLU A 31 9.72 -6.11 -2.39
N VAL A 32 9.06 -5.21 -3.11
CA VAL A 32 7.98 -4.35 -2.60
C VAL A 32 6.81 -4.40 -3.58
N LEU A 33 5.60 -4.59 -3.09
CA LEU A 33 4.37 -4.47 -3.86
C LEU A 33 3.58 -3.25 -3.39
N VAL A 34 3.28 -2.35 -4.31
CA VAL A 34 2.35 -1.23 -4.12
C VAL A 34 1.00 -1.66 -4.68
N CYS A 35 0.12 -2.05 -3.78
CA CYS A 35 -1.21 -2.54 -4.10
C CYS A 35 -2.21 -1.37 -4.00
N SER A 36 -2.73 -0.89 -5.12
CA SER A 36 -3.62 0.27 -5.22
C SER A 36 -5.06 -0.11 -5.57
N ASP A 37 -5.27 -1.31 -6.11
CA ASP A 37 -6.60 -1.81 -6.44
C ASP A 37 -7.40 -2.11 -5.16
N PRO A 38 -8.62 -1.57 -5.00
CA PRO A 38 -9.44 -1.78 -3.80
C PRO A 38 -9.75 -3.25 -3.52
N ALA A 39 -9.99 -4.07 -4.55
CA ALA A 39 -10.27 -5.49 -4.37
C ALA A 39 -9.03 -6.24 -3.89
N ASN A 40 -7.85 -5.87 -4.41
CA ASN A 40 -6.58 -6.46 -3.97
C ASN A 40 -6.21 -6.00 -2.55
N MET A 41 -6.42 -4.72 -2.20
CA MET A 41 -6.26 -4.26 -0.82
C MET A 41 -7.17 -5.02 0.16
N ASN A 42 -8.44 -5.22 -0.22
CA ASN A 42 -9.38 -6.01 0.57
C ASN A 42 -8.93 -7.48 0.70
N TYR A 43 -8.46 -8.09 -0.38
CA TYR A 43 -7.98 -9.48 -0.38
C TYR A 43 -6.85 -9.69 0.64
N VAL A 44 -5.89 -8.78 0.70
CA VAL A 44 -4.67 -8.96 1.55
C VAL A 44 -4.83 -8.45 2.97
N THR A 45 -5.75 -7.51 3.25
CA THR A 45 -5.86 -6.90 4.59
C THR A 45 -7.26 -6.91 5.17
N GLY A 46 -8.29 -7.12 4.36
CA GLY A 46 -9.68 -6.92 4.75
C GLY A 46 -10.13 -5.46 4.68
N TYR A 47 -9.27 -4.53 4.26
CA TYR A 47 -9.64 -3.13 4.12
C TYR A 47 -10.87 -2.98 3.22
N ASP A 48 -11.97 -2.57 3.82
CA ASP A 48 -13.26 -2.40 3.14
C ASP A 48 -13.59 -0.91 3.00
N GLY A 49 -12.75 -0.22 2.30
CA GLY A 49 -12.93 1.18 1.95
C GLY A 49 -12.43 1.44 0.54
N THR A 50 -12.95 2.47 -0.07
CA THR A 50 -12.51 2.93 -1.38
C THR A 50 -12.52 4.44 -1.43
N SER A 51 -11.65 5.01 -2.25
CA SER A 51 -11.66 6.42 -2.56
C SER A 51 -11.69 6.60 -4.07
N TYR A 52 -12.48 7.56 -4.51
CA TYR A 52 -12.60 7.89 -5.93
C TYR A 52 -11.41 8.72 -6.43
N TYR A 53 -10.93 9.67 -5.64
CA TYR A 53 -9.91 10.65 -6.07
C TYR A 53 -8.70 10.76 -5.13
N VAL A 54 -8.78 10.18 -3.94
CA VAL A 54 -7.69 10.22 -2.97
C VAL A 54 -6.94 8.89 -2.99
N HIS A 55 -5.63 8.93 -3.13
CA HIS A 55 -4.81 7.72 -3.18
C HIS A 55 -4.84 6.95 -1.86
N GLN A 56 -5.20 5.68 -1.95
CA GLN A 56 -5.09 4.69 -0.89
C GLN A 56 -4.31 3.51 -1.44
N LEU A 57 -3.48 2.88 -0.64
CA LEU A 57 -2.72 1.71 -1.05
C LEU A 57 -2.30 0.85 0.14
N VAL A 58 -1.90 -0.36 -0.17
CA VAL A 58 -1.25 -1.27 0.76
C VAL A 58 0.15 -1.59 0.24
N LEU A 59 1.15 -1.44 1.09
CA LEU A 59 2.50 -1.94 0.83
C LEU A 59 2.64 -3.35 1.40
N ILE A 60 3.12 -4.28 0.56
CA ILE A 60 3.60 -5.58 1.00
C ILE A 60 5.10 -5.62 0.71
N ILE A 61 5.89 -5.79 1.76
CA ILE A 61 7.35 -5.81 1.70
C ILE A 61 7.81 -7.23 2.03
N LEU A 62 8.62 -7.81 1.17
CA LEU A 62 8.97 -9.23 1.22
C LEU A 62 9.54 -9.65 2.59
N ASN A 63 10.44 -8.85 3.14
CA ASN A 63 11.12 -9.11 4.42
C ASN A 63 10.53 -8.30 5.59
N TYR A 64 9.28 -7.87 5.50
CA TYR A 64 8.57 -7.18 6.59
C TYR A 64 7.37 -8.03 7.04
N PRO A 65 7.11 -8.15 8.35
CA PRO A 65 6.17 -9.15 8.86
C PRO A 65 4.70 -8.83 8.58
N SER A 66 4.36 -7.57 8.29
CA SER A 66 2.98 -7.12 8.10
C SER A 66 2.83 -6.33 6.82
N ALA A 67 1.61 -6.22 6.31
CA ALA A 67 1.27 -5.21 5.33
C ALA A 67 1.16 -3.83 6.00
N ILE A 68 1.33 -2.77 5.20
CA ILE A 68 1.21 -1.38 5.65
C ILE A 68 0.13 -0.71 4.80
N TRP A 69 -0.93 -0.24 5.44
CA TRP A 69 -1.94 0.58 4.77
C TRP A 69 -1.51 2.05 4.77
N ILE A 70 -1.69 2.74 3.66
CA ILE A 70 -1.39 4.16 3.50
C ILE A 70 -2.56 4.86 2.81
N GLY A 71 -3.00 5.97 3.36
CA GLY A 71 -4.07 6.76 2.78
C GLY A 71 -4.24 8.12 3.45
N ARG A 72 -5.38 8.72 3.25
CA ARG A 72 -5.78 9.98 3.88
C ARG A 72 -6.06 9.76 5.37
N LYS A 73 -5.80 10.76 6.20
CA LYS A 73 -5.99 10.68 7.65
C LYS A 73 -7.41 10.26 8.05
N MET A 74 -8.44 10.82 7.43
CA MET A 74 -9.82 10.47 7.77
C MET A 74 -10.20 9.03 7.38
N ASP A 75 -9.55 8.47 6.36
CA ASP A 75 -9.79 7.09 5.92
C ASP A 75 -9.07 6.06 6.78
N ALA A 76 -8.07 6.48 7.56
CA ALA A 76 -7.34 5.62 8.48
C ALA A 76 -8.22 4.96 9.54
N GLU A 77 -9.31 5.62 9.96
CA GLU A 77 -10.28 5.00 10.86
C GLU A 77 -10.98 3.80 10.21
N GLY A 78 -11.29 3.91 8.91
CA GLY A 78 -11.80 2.76 8.14
C GLY A 78 -10.82 1.59 8.15
N ALA A 79 -9.52 1.85 7.95
CA ALA A 79 -8.51 0.81 8.04
C ALA A 79 -8.40 0.19 9.45
N ARG A 80 -8.55 1.01 10.51
CA ARG A 80 -8.52 0.51 11.90
C ARG A 80 -9.65 -0.43 12.22
N ILE A 81 -10.85 -0.21 11.69
CA ILE A 81 -12.03 -1.02 12.01
C ILE A 81 -12.23 -2.20 11.07
N THR A 82 -11.64 -2.20 9.89
CA THR A 82 -11.83 -3.27 8.89
C THR A 82 -10.62 -4.19 8.74
N THR A 83 -9.47 -3.86 9.32
CA THR A 83 -8.25 -4.67 9.23
C THR A 83 -7.72 -5.12 10.58
N PHE A 84 -6.88 -6.16 10.57
CA PHE A 84 -6.10 -6.59 11.75
C PHE A 84 -4.72 -5.91 11.82
N LEU A 85 -4.44 -4.91 10.98
CA LEU A 85 -3.18 -4.18 11.01
C LEU A 85 -3.02 -3.43 12.35
N SER A 86 -1.82 -3.45 12.91
CA SER A 86 -1.49 -2.63 14.08
C SER A 86 -1.48 -1.14 13.71
N ASP A 87 -1.62 -0.25 14.71
CA ASP A 87 -1.63 1.21 14.47
C ASP A 87 -0.35 1.71 13.79
N GLU A 88 0.78 1.10 14.08
CA GLU A 88 2.06 1.39 13.45
C GLU A 88 2.13 1.03 11.95
N ASN A 89 1.22 0.18 11.48
CA ASN A 89 1.09 -0.24 10.08
C ASN A 89 -0.10 0.43 9.36
N ILE A 90 -0.73 1.42 9.99
CA ILE A 90 -1.76 2.26 9.39
C ILE A 90 -1.22 3.69 9.34
N LEU A 91 -0.62 4.05 8.22
CA LEU A 91 0.01 5.33 8.01
C LEU A 91 -0.92 6.27 7.21
N TYR A 92 -0.76 7.56 7.42
CA TYR A 92 -1.56 8.54 6.67
C TYR A 92 -0.74 9.78 6.35
N TYR A 93 -0.99 10.32 5.17
CA TYR A 93 -0.41 11.59 4.76
C TYR A 93 -1.30 12.77 5.15
N SER A 94 -0.69 13.96 5.20
CA SER A 94 -1.38 15.23 5.49
C SER A 94 -2.41 15.57 4.40
N GLU A 95 -3.46 16.29 4.78
CA GLU A 95 -4.43 16.88 3.84
C GLU A 95 -3.77 17.81 2.81
N ASP A 96 -2.58 18.35 3.11
CA ASP A 96 -1.79 19.18 2.18
C ASP A 96 -1.36 18.45 0.90
N TYR A 97 -1.45 17.13 0.88
CA TYR A 97 -1.14 16.32 -0.30
C TYR A 97 -2.33 16.12 -1.26
N ILE A 98 -3.54 16.60 -0.87
CA ILE A 98 -4.77 16.39 -1.63
C ILE A 98 -5.05 17.61 -2.49
N ASP A 99 -5.31 17.38 -3.78
CA ASP A 99 -5.59 18.42 -4.78
C ASP A 99 -4.54 19.56 -4.78
N ASN A 100 -3.30 19.23 -4.47
CA ASN A 100 -2.21 20.19 -4.37
C ASN A 100 -1.29 20.07 -5.59
N PRO A 101 -1.08 21.14 -6.38
CA PRO A 101 -0.20 21.08 -7.55
C PRO A 101 1.28 20.89 -7.18
N ASN A 102 1.67 21.21 -5.93
CA ASN A 102 3.06 21.17 -5.47
C ASN A 102 3.41 19.91 -4.67
N HIS A 103 2.42 19.15 -4.21
CA HIS A 103 2.59 17.94 -3.41
C HIS A 103 1.70 16.81 -3.90
N HIS A 104 2.20 15.59 -3.79
CA HIS A 104 1.45 14.40 -4.21
C HIS A 104 1.60 13.28 -3.18
N PRO A 105 0.55 12.48 -2.88
CA PRO A 105 0.61 11.38 -1.91
C PRO A 105 1.75 10.39 -2.14
N MET A 106 2.18 10.18 -3.38
CA MET A 106 3.31 9.30 -3.69
C MET A 106 4.66 9.83 -3.21
N GLU A 107 4.79 11.13 -2.87
CA GLU A 107 5.98 11.65 -2.17
C GLU A 107 6.07 11.08 -0.76
N PHE A 108 4.94 11.01 -0.06
CA PHE A 108 4.87 10.38 1.26
C PHE A 108 5.18 8.87 1.18
N VAL A 109 4.60 8.16 0.22
CA VAL A 109 4.90 6.74 -0.02
C VAL A 109 6.40 6.53 -0.29
N SER A 110 6.99 7.37 -1.13
CA SER A 110 8.42 7.33 -1.42
C SER A 110 9.28 7.55 -0.17
N SER A 111 8.91 8.50 0.69
CA SER A 111 9.64 8.76 1.94
C SER A 111 9.65 7.53 2.86
N ILE A 112 8.53 6.82 2.98
CA ILE A 112 8.45 5.57 3.75
C ILE A 112 9.41 4.51 3.19
N LEU A 113 9.44 4.36 1.86
CA LEU A 113 10.35 3.39 1.22
C LEU A 113 11.82 3.77 1.40
N VAL A 114 12.16 5.06 1.37
CA VAL A 114 13.51 5.56 1.67
C VAL A 114 13.89 5.28 3.13
N GLU A 115 13.03 5.62 4.09
CA GLU A 115 13.25 5.37 5.52
C GLU A 115 13.47 3.89 5.84
N LYS A 116 12.79 3.01 5.10
CA LYS A 116 12.94 1.55 5.24
C LYS A 116 14.13 0.97 4.46
N GLY A 117 14.95 1.79 3.79
CA GLY A 117 16.10 1.34 3.00
C GLY A 117 15.71 0.60 1.72
N LEU A 118 14.56 0.91 1.14
CA LEU A 118 13.99 0.20 -0.01
C LEU A 118 14.05 1.00 -1.32
N SER A 119 14.70 2.16 -1.33
CA SER A 119 14.73 3.11 -2.46
C SER A 119 15.35 2.57 -3.76
N GLY A 120 16.14 1.51 -3.68
CA GLY A 120 16.80 0.87 -4.85
C GLY A 120 16.28 -0.55 -5.15
N ARG A 121 15.12 -0.92 -4.61
CA ARG A 121 14.59 -2.28 -4.72
C ARG A 121 13.70 -2.48 -5.94
N SER A 122 13.36 -3.74 -6.22
CA SER A 122 12.37 -4.09 -7.23
C SER A 122 10.96 -3.86 -6.68
N ILE A 123 10.22 -2.95 -7.28
CA ILE A 123 8.91 -2.48 -6.83
C ILE A 123 7.86 -2.87 -7.87
N GLY A 124 6.91 -3.71 -7.47
CA GLY A 124 5.73 -4.02 -8.25
C GLY A 124 4.68 -2.93 -8.05
N VAL A 125 4.11 -2.44 -9.15
CA VAL A 125 2.99 -1.49 -9.16
C VAL A 125 1.89 -2.02 -10.07
N GLU A 126 0.64 -1.72 -9.74
CA GLU A 126 -0.53 -2.18 -10.50
C GLU A 126 -0.84 -1.20 -11.65
N LYS A 127 -0.15 -1.37 -12.78
CA LYS A 127 -0.21 -0.39 -13.91
C LYS A 127 -1.57 -0.29 -14.59
N ASP A 128 -2.39 -1.34 -14.53
CA ASP A 128 -3.75 -1.34 -15.09
C ASP A 128 -4.83 -0.95 -14.07
N CYS A 129 -4.44 -0.64 -12.84
CA CYS A 129 -5.34 -0.15 -11.80
C CYS A 129 -5.69 1.33 -12.03
N TRP A 130 -6.97 1.66 -11.99
CA TRP A 130 -7.44 3.04 -12.16
C TRP A 130 -6.99 3.97 -11.03
N GLN A 131 -6.79 3.44 -9.84
CA GLN A 131 -6.30 4.19 -8.68
C GLN A 131 -4.78 4.46 -8.74
N PHE A 132 -4.04 3.77 -9.62
CA PHE A 132 -2.63 4.04 -9.87
C PHE A 132 -2.48 4.89 -11.14
N THR A 133 -2.60 6.19 -10.98
CA THR A 133 -2.60 7.13 -12.10
C THR A 133 -1.22 7.31 -12.73
N ALA A 134 -1.17 7.82 -13.97
CA ALA A 134 0.09 8.19 -14.62
C ALA A 134 0.91 9.17 -13.78
N LYS A 135 0.25 10.13 -13.08
CA LYS A 135 0.92 11.07 -12.19
C LYS A 135 1.51 10.39 -10.96
N ALA A 136 0.81 9.42 -10.40
CA ALA A 136 1.34 8.60 -9.29
C ALA A 136 2.63 7.86 -9.70
N ALA A 137 2.62 7.23 -10.87
CA ALA A 137 3.79 6.56 -11.42
C ALA A 137 4.96 7.51 -11.64
N GLU A 138 4.70 8.66 -12.27
CA GLU A 138 5.72 9.70 -12.52
C GLU A 138 6.42 10.14 -11.24
N ILE A 139 5.66 10.45 -10.19
CA ILE A 139 6.21 10.88 -8.89
C ILE A 139 7.04 9.77 -8.24
N LEU A 140 6.53 8.54 -8.20
CA LEU A 140 7.29 7.41 -7.66
C LEU A 140 8.63 7.21 -8.40
N TYR A 141 8.61 7.26 -9.74
CA TYR A 141 9.82 7.08 -10.54
C TYR A 141 10.83 8.20 -10.33
N GLN A 142 10.37 9.44 -10.21
CA GLN A 142 11.23 10.59 -9.92
C GLN A 142 11.84 10.53 -8.52
N LYS A 143 11.05 10.13 -7.52
CA LYS A 143 11.51 10.08 -6.12
C LYS A 143 12.37 8.86 -5.80
N LEU A 144 12.24 7.79 -6.57
CA LEU A 144 12.98 6.54 -6.40
C LEU A 144 13.73 6.15 -7.69
N PRO A 145 14.69 6.98 -8.13
CA PRO A 145 15.34 6.82 -9.45
C PRO A 145 16.18 5.54 -9.57
N ASN A 146 16.56 4.94 -8.45
CA ASN A 146 17.35 3.70 -8.42
C ASN A 146 16.49 2.43 -8.28
N ALA A 147 15.18 2.58 -8.12
CA ALA A 147 14.27 1.45 -8.04
C ALA A 147 13.96 0.87 -9.43
N LYS A 148 13.74 -0.44 -9.47
CA LYS A 148 13.25 -1.11 -10.66
C LYS A 148 11.73 -1.30 -10.54
N PHE A 149 10.95 -0.62 -11.37
CA PHE A 149 9.50 -0.74 -11.38
C PHE A 149 9.04 -1.79 -12.39
N VAL A 150 8.15 -2.68 -11.95
CA VAL A 150 7.56 -3.72 -12.78
C VAL A 150 6.03 -3.70 -12.66
N ASN A 151 5.32 -4.15 -13.69
CA ASN A 151 3.88 -4.34 -13.58
C ASN A 151 3.58 -5.57 -12.74
N ALA A 152 2.70 -5.41 -11.77
CA ALA A 152 2.29 -6.46 -10.83
C ALA A 152 0.76 -6.61 -10.74
N PHE A 153 0.03 -6.09 -11.75
CA PHE A 153 -1.43 -6.23 -11.85
C PHE A 153 -1.82 -7.60 -12.42
#